data_2da18fe808c73138d3f5204a6a5f0e78
#
_entry.id   2da18fe808c73138d3f5204a6a5f0e78
#
_cell.length_a   1.000
_cell.length_b   1.000
_cell.length_c   1.000
_cell.angle_alpha   90.00
_cell.angle_beta   90.00
_cell.angle_gamma   90.00
#
_symmetry.space_group_name_H-M   'P 1'
#
loop_
_entity.id
_entity.type
_entity.pdbx_description
1 polymer ?
#
loop_
_entity_poly.entity_id
_entity_poly.type
_entity_poly.pdbx_seq_one_letter_code
_entity_poly.pdbx_strand_id
1 'polypeptide(L)'
;MNLYSKLKEREAKGSPIRIGLIGAGKFATMYLAQVPKTPGIRLARIADLAPDKARENLRRVGLDPAQFAISDDWEKLVADPQIDIVIEATGNPVAAVEHILAAFRHRKHVVNVTVEADAFCGPLLAQKAAEAGVVYSLAYGVQPALICDLVDWARAAGFPVVAAGRGHKWLPHFAQSTPETVWGYYGLTPEQARLGGLNPKMFNSFLDGSKPAIETTAVCNATGLTPAPGGLLYPPGSVEDIPSLMRPREEGGVLHHKGQVEVISSLTAEGVQIPYDIRFGVFVVFEGETDYIRRCFSEYGVKTDPSGRYACMYKRWHLIGLEAGISVAAVGLRGEPTGCATGWRADAVAVAKRDLREKEILDGEGGYTVAGRLVPAEVSLGENLLPLGLAHGWKLLRPVAAGQPLSWSDVAFDANAAAVKLRREMETSVAPGSDRSQYGQPQQASAPARRATAARSP
;
A
#
# COMPACT_ATOMS: atom_id res chain seq x y z
N MET A 1 11.05 14.51 -14.22
CA MET A 1 10.15 13.35 -14.31
C MET A 1 10.10 12.71 -15.69
N ASN A 2 9.65 13.27 -16.76
CA ASN A 2 9.70 12.75 -18.15
C ASN A 2 9.02 11.38 -18.44
N LEU A 3 8.18 10.84 -17.54
CA LEU A 3 7.49 9.57 -17.81
C LEU A 3 6.63 9.64 -19.09
N TYR A 4 5.83 10.69 -19.23
CA TYR A 4 4.94 10.86 -20.37
C TYR A 4 5.70 10.93 -21.70
N SER A 5 6.81 11.69 -21.77
CA SER A 5 7.63 11.77 -22.97
C SER A 5 8.24 10.42 -23.36
N LYS A 6 8.76 9.68 -22.38
CA LYS A 6 9.32 8.34 -22.59
C LYS A 6 8.26 7.32 -23.02
N LEU A 7 7.04 7.41 -22.49
CA LEU A 7 5.91 6.58 -22.94
C LEU A 7 5.56 6.86 -24.40
N LYS A 8 5.54 8.15 -24.83
CA LYS A 8 5.33 8.53 -26.24
C LYS A 8 6.44 7.99 -27.14
N GLU A 9 7.68 8.00 -26.70
CA GLU A 9 8.78 7.40 -27.43
C GLU A 9 8.62 5.89 -27.62
N ARG A 10 8.16 5.18 -26.57
CA ARG A 10 7.84 3.73 -26.64
C ARG A 10 6.71 3.45 -27.63
N GLU A 11 5.69 4.29 -27.63
CA GLU A 11 4.56 4.21 -28.57
C GLU A 11 5.07 4.41 -30.01
N ALA A 12 5.83 5.46 -30.25
CA ALA A 12 6.37 5.77 -31.59
C ALA A 12 7.30 4.67 -32.13
N LYS A 13 8.04 3.98 -31.23
CA LYS A 13 8.90 2.84 -31.57
C LYS A 13 8.15 1.51 -31.74
N GLY A 14 6.82 1.48 -31.55
CA GLY A 14 6.04 0.25 -31.58
C GLY A 14 6.41 -0.77 -30.51
N SER A 15 7.03 -0.34 -29.39
CA SER A 15 7.49 -1.19 -28.30
C SER A 15 6.83 -0.81 -26.95
N PRO A 16 5.49 -0.86 -26.85
CA PRO A 16 4.79 -0.48 -25.63
C PRO A 16 5.13 -1.43 -24.47
N ILE A 17 4.94 -0.94 -23.24
CA ILE A 17 4.96 -1.77 -22.04
C ILE A 17 3.67 -2.61 -22.06
N ARG A 18 3.79 -3.94 -21.97
CA ARG A 18 2.68 -4.85 -22.04
C ARG A 18 2.34 -5.35 -20.65
N ILE A 19 1.09 -5.14 -20.25
CA ILE A 19 0.61 -5.48 -18.91
C ILE A 19 -0.34 -6.68 -18.94
N GLY A 20 -0.21 -7.54 -17.93
CA GLY A 20 -1.19 -8.53 -17.52
C GLY A 20 -1.89 -8.06 -16.26
N LEU A 21 -3.20 -8.20 -16.17
CA LEU A 21 -4.00 -7.79 -15.02
C LEU A 21 -4.64 -8.99 -14.36
N ILE A 22 -4.35 -9.24 -13.08
CA ILE A 22 -5.00 -10.27 -12.26
C ILE A 22 -5.97 -9.59 -11.30
N GLY A 23 -7.27 -9.90 -11.44
CA GLY A 23 -8.36 -9.24 -10.75
C GLY A 23 -8.89 -8.04 -11.54
N ALA A 24 -10.13 -8.13 -12.04
CA ALA A 24 -10.82 -7.10 -12.81
C ALA A 24 -11.95 -6.43 -12.02
N GLY A 25 -11.76 -6.24 -10.71
CA GLY A 25 -12.70 -5.58 -9.81
C GLY A 25 -12.76 -4.06 -9.98
N LYS A 26 -13.22 -3.35 -8.95
CA LYS A 26 -13.44 -1.89 -9.00
C LYS A 26 -12.16 -1.10 -9.28
N PHE A 27 -11.06 -1.41 -8.58
CA PHE A 27 -9.77 -0.74 -8.82
C PHE A 27 -9.31 -0.90 -10.27
N ALA A 28 -9.30 -2.16 -10.74
CA ALA A 28 -8.92 -2.47 -12.10
C ALA A 28 -9.78 -1.77 -13.14
N THR A 29 -11.10 -1.68 -12.91
CA THR A 29 -12.02 -0.96 -13.81
C THR A 29 -11.66 0.52 -13.93
N MET A 30 -11.27 1.18 -12.83
CA MET A 30 -10.81 2.57 -12.86
C MET A 30 -9.49 2.70 -13.66
N TYR A 31 -8.54 1.78 -13.47
CA TYR A 31 -7.31 1.77 -14.24
C TYR A 31 -7.56 1.53 -15.74
N LEU A 32 -8.40 0.55 -16.07
CA LEU A 32 -8.77 0.22 -17.46
C LEU A 32 -9.38 1.40 -18.21
N ALA A 33 -10.07 2.30 -17.52
CA ALA A 33 -10.60 3.52 -18.11
C ALA A 33 -9.50 4.50 -18.60
N GLN A 34 -8.27 4.39 -18.06
CA GLN A 34 -7.13 5.25 -18.39
C GLN A 34 -6.15 4.61 -19.39
N VAL A 35 -6.07 3.29 -19.45
CA VAL A 35 -5.11 2.57 -20.30
C VAL A 35 -5.14 3.01 -21.77
N PRO A 36 -6.32 3.16 -22.42
CA PRO A 36 -6.37 3.59 -23.83
C PRO A 36 -5.87 5.02 -24.07
N LYS A 37 -5.81 5.83 -23.02
CA LYS A 37 -5.38 7.24 -23.08
C LYS A 37 -3.92 7.41 -22.70
N THR A 38 -3.27 6.34 -22.27
CA THR A 38 -1.87 6.35 -21.83
C THR A 38 -0.99 5.79 -22.96
N PRO A 39 -0.24 6.63 -23.68
CA PRO A 39 0.62 6.16 -24.75
C PRO A 39 1.66 5.17 -24.22
N GLY A 40 2.11 4.25 -25.07
CA GLY A 40 3.20 3.33 -24.74
C GLY A 40 2.89 2.27 -23.66
N ILE A 41 1.62 2.13 -23.25
CA ILE A 41 1.15 1.05 -22.38
C ILE A 41 0.06 0.27 -23.11
N ARG A 42 0.12 -1.06 -23.05
CA ARG A 42 -0.89 -1.95 -23.67
C ARG A 42 -1.31 -3.05 -22.70
N LEU A 43 -2.60 -3.20 -22.56
CA LEU A 43 -3.19 -4.36 -21.88
C LEU A 43 -3.09 -5.57 -22.82
N ALA A 44 -2.41 -6.62 -22.37
CA ALA A 44 -2.25 -7.85 -23.14
C ALA A 44 -3.26 -8.92 -22.71
N ARG A 45 -3.48 -9.10 -21.41
CA ARG A 45 -4.33 -10.17 -20.86
C ARG A 45 -4.95 -9.77 -19.53
N ILE A 46 -6.14 -10.33 -19.27
CA ILE A 46 -6.83 -10.24 -17.98
C ILE A 46 -7.09 -11.65 -17.46
N ALA A 47 -6.82 -11.88 -16.18
CA ALA A 47 -7.26 -13.04 -15.44
C ALA A 47 -8.18 -12.64 -14.29
N ASP A 48 -9.37 -13.22 -14.20
CA ASP A 48 -10.34 -12.99 -13.13
C ASP A 48 -11.18 -14.25 -12.91
N LEU A 49 -11.49 -14.58 -11.65
CA LEU A 49 -12.32 -15.75 -11.31
C LEU A 49 -13.74 -15.66 -11.92
N ALA A 50 -14.19 -14.47 -12.30
CA ALA A 50 -15.45 -14.20 -12.97
C ALA A 50 -15.22 -13.51 -14.34
N PRO A 51 -14.76 -14.20 -15.39
CA PRO A 51 -14.40 -13.60 -16.67
C PRO A 51 -15.55 -12.81 -17.34
N ASP A 52 -16.80 -13.21 -17.13
CA ASP A 52 -17.96 -12.49 -17.68
C ASP A 52 -18.16 -11.15 -16.99
N LYS A 53 -17.94 -11.06 -15.67
CA LYS A 53 -17.95 -9.81 -14.93
C LYS A 53 -16.80 -8.89 -15.37
N ALA A 54 -15.64 -9.45 -15.65
CA ALA A 54 -14.51 -8.71 -16.21
C ALA A 54 -14.88 -8.11 -17.58
N ARG A 55 -15.57 -8.86 -18.46
CA ARG A 55 -16.08 -8.35 -19.74
C ARG A 55 -17.10 -7.24 -19.57
N GLU A 56 -17.99 -7.37 -18.59
CA GLU A 56 -18.96 -6.31 -18.25
C GLU A 56 -18.26 -5.03 -17.78
N ASN A 57 -17.27 -5.15 -16.90
CA ASN A 57 -16.50 -4.00 -16.42
C ASN A 57 -15.72 -3.29 -17.53
N LEU A 58 -15.19 -4.01 -18.52
CA LEU A 58 -14.57 -3.43 -19.71
C LEU A 58 -15.59 -2.62 -20.52
N ARG A 59 -16.80 -3.18 -20.82
CA ARG A 59 -17.86 -2.44 -21.54
C ARG A 59 -18.27 -1.17 -20.79
N ARG A 60 -18.33 -1.22 -19.46
CA ARG A 60 -18.67 -0.06 -18.61
C ARG A 60 -17.71 1.11 -18.81
N VAL A 61 -16.46 0.86 -19.13
CA VAL A 61 -15.44 1.89 -19.39
C VAL A 61 -15.22 2.15 -20.91
N GLY A 62 -16.10 1.64 -21.75
CA GLY A 62 -16.08 1.89 -23.19
C GLY A 62 -15.06 1.04 -23.97
N LEU A 63 -14.59 -0.05 -23.37
CA LEU A 63 -13.66 -1.00 -24.03
C LEU A 63 -14.44 -2.20 -24.60
N ASP A 64 -14.06 -2.63 -25.80
CA ASP A 64 -14.58 -3.87 -26.38
C ASP A 64 -13.85 -5.09 -25.81
N PRO A 65 -14.52 -5.96 -25.05
CA PRO A 65 -13.89 -7.14 -24.46
C PRO A 65 -13.29 -8.12 -25.48
N ALA A 66 -13.79 -8.10 -26.74
CA ALA A 66 -13.27 -8.98 -27.78
C ALA A 66 -11.81 -8.68 -28.18
N GLN A 67 -11.31 -7.49 -27.83
CA GLN A 67 -9.92 -7.08 -28.10
C GLN A 67 -8.92 -7.65 -27.09
N PHE A 68 -9.38 -8.29 -26.00
CA PHE A 68 -8.52 -8.76 -24.92
C PHE A 68 -8.68 -10.26 -24.65
N ALA A 69 -7.57 -10.91 -24.33
CA ALA A 69 -7.58 -12.27 -23.83
C ALA A 69 -8.03 -12.25 -22.35
N ILE A 70 -9.25 -12.75 -22.08
CA ILE A 70 -9.86 -12.77 -20.74
C ILE A 70 -10.16 -14.21 -20.37
N SER A 71 -9.62 -14.68 -19.23
CA SER A 71 -9.83 -16.01 -18.68
C SER A 71 -9.81 -16.00 -17.16
N ASP A 72 -10.03 -17.16 -16.54
CA ASP A 72 -9.79 -17.42 -15.11
C ASP A 72 -8.39 -18.00 -14.84
N ASP A 73 -7.61 -18.26 -15.88
CA ASP A 73 -6.29 -18.86 -15.83
C ASP A 73 -5.19 -17.79 -15.65
N TRP A 74 -4.91 -17.45 -14.40
CA TRP A 74 -3.84 -16.51 -14.05
C TRP A 74 -2.44 -17.10 -14.27
N GLU A 75 -2.26 -18.43 -14.20
CA GLU A 75 -0.97 -19.09 -14.44
C GLU A 75 -0.53 -18.87 -15.89
N LYS A 76 -1.47 -19.03 -16.83
CA LYS A 76 -1.23 -18.72 -18.24
C LYS A 76 -0.90 -17.26 -18.48
N LEU A 77 -1.47 -16.34 -17.68
CA LEU A 77 -1.14 -14.91 -17.76
C LEU A 77 0.31 -14.67 -17.36
N VAL A 78 0.75 -15.15 -16.18
CA VAL A 78 2.12 -14.92 -15.70
C VAL A 78 3.17 -15.63 -16.56
N ALA A 79 2.83 -16.76 -17.18
CA ALA A 79 3.71 -17.49 -18.08
C ALA A 79 3.82 -16.85 -19.48
N ASP A 80 2.93 -15.93 -19.87
CA ASP A 80 2.91 -15.33 -21.20
C ASP A 80 4.17 -14.48 -21.45
N PRO A 81 5.02 -14.84 -22.44
CA PRO A 81 6.25 -14.09 -22.74
C PRO A 81 5.99 -12.67 -23.24
N GLN A 82 4.77 -12.38 -23.68
CA GLN A 82 4.39 -11.05 -24.14
C GLN A 82 4.04 -10.08 -23.01
N ILE A 83 4.00 -10.50 -21.76
CA ILE A 83 3.73 -9.65 -20.62
C ILE A 83 5.05 -9.20 -20.00
N ASP A 84 5.21 -7.90 -19.78
CA ASP A 84 6.36 -7.30 -19.13
C ASP A 84 6.09 -7.09 -17.63
N ILE A 85 4.87 -6.63 -17.28
CA ILE A 85 4.45 -6.28 -15.92
C ILE A 85 3.12 -6.94 -15.60
N VAL A 86 3.03 -7.55 -14.43
CA VAL A 86 1.77 -8.06 -13.86
C VAL A 86 1.24 -7.04 -12.86
N ILE A 87 -0.01 -6.64 -13.00
CA ILE A 87 -0.74 -5.86 -11.99
C ILE A 87 -1.58 -6.84 -11.18
N GLU A 88 -1.28 -6.98 -9.90
CA GLU A 88 -2.03 -7.78 -8.94
C GLU A 88 -3.08 -6.90 -8.27
N ALA A 89 -4.37 -7.16 -8.48
CA ALA A 89 -5.48 -6.33 -8.03
C ALA A 89 -6.70 -7.15 -7.54
N THR A 90 -6.46 -8.33 -7.00
CA THR A 90 -7.53 -9.23 -6.53
C THR A 90 -8.17 -8.78 -5.22
N GLY A 91 -7.41 -8.08 -4.36
CA GLY A 91 -7.82 -7.74 -3.00
C GLY A 91 -7.88 -8.97 -2.07
N ASN A 92 -7.35 -10.12 -2.49
CA ASN A 92 -7.21 -11.30 -1.65
C ASN A 92 -5.72 -11.49 -1.32
N PRO A 93 -5.29 -11.23 -0.08
CA PRO A 93 -3.88 -11.23 0.29
C PRO A 93 -3.19 -12.60 0.15
N VAL A 94 -3.92 -13.69 0.37
CA VAL A 94 -3.39 -15.06 0.25
C VAL A 94 -3.14 -15.40 -1.22
N ALA A 95 -4.13 -15.17 -2.09
CA ALA A 95 -3.99 -15.39 -3.53
C ALA A 95 -2.93 -14.45 -4.15
N ALA A 96 -2.87 -13.20 -3.69
CA ALA A 96 -1.88 -12.24 -4.17
C ALA A 96 -0.44 -12.73 -3.98
N VAL A 97 -0.13 -13.36 -2.83
CA VAL A 97 1.19 -13.97 -2.60
C VAL A 97 1.53 -15.01 -3.66
N GLU A 98 0.60 -15.88 -3.99
CA GLU A 98 0.81 -16.93 -5.01
C GLU A 98 1.05 -16.32 -6.40
N HIS A 99 0.22 -15.33 -6.78
CA HIS A 99 0.34 -14.61 -8.05
C HIS A 99 1.69 -13.89 -8.15
N ILE A 100 2.10 -13.19 -7.10
CA ILE A 100 3.34 -12.42 -7.06
C ILE A 100 4.55 -13.36 -7.16
N LEU A 101 4.60 -14.43 -6.37
CA LEU A 101 5.69 -15.40 -6.40
C LEU A 101 5.77 -16.11 -7.77
N ALA A 102 4.63 -16.42 -8.39
CA ALA A 102 4.59 -16.98 -9.73
C ALA A 102 5.11 -15.96 -10.77
N ALA A 103 4.71 -14.70 -10.69
CA ALA A 103 5.22 -13.66 -11.57
C ALA A 103 6.76 -13.54 -11.47
N PHE A 104 7.34 -13.61 -10.28
CA PHE A 104 8.79 -13.59 -10.07
C PHE A 104 9.48 -14.80 -10.71
N ARG A 105 8.93 -16.01 -10.55
CA ARG A 105 9.45 -17.22 -11.23
C ARG A 105 9.48 -17.08 -12.75
N HIS A 106 8.49 -16.39 -13.32
CA HIS A 106 8.41 -16.07 -14.74
C HIS A 106 9.11 -14.76 -15.13
N ARG A 107 9.93 -14.18 -14.23
CA ARG A 107 10.68 -12.95 -14.44
C ARG A 107 9.80 -11.76 -14.88
N LYS A 108 8.60 -11.66 -14.34
CA LYS A 108 7.70 -10.52 -14.56
C LYS A 108 7.85 -9.52 -13.42
N HIS A 109 7.92 -8.23 -13.79
CA HIS A 109 7.76 -7.17 -12.81
C HIS A 109 6.33 -7.20 -12.24
N VAL A 110 6.16 -6.74 -11.01
CA VAL A 110 4.84 -6.70 -10.35
C VAL A 110 4.53 -5.30 -9.84
N VAL A 111 3.32 -4.83 -10.15
CA VAL A 111 2.68 -3.69 -9.49
C VAL A 111 1.56 -4.26 -8.61
N ASN A 112 1.77 -4.21 -7.31
CA ASN A 112 0.86 -4.78 -6.33
C ASN A 112 -0.14 -3.74 -5.81
N VAL A 113 -1.43 -4.00 -6.04
CA VAL A 113 -2.55 -3.20 -5.53
C VAL A 113 -3.06 -3.76 -4.21
N THR A 114 -2.94 -5.07 -4.01
CA THR A 114 -3.36 -5.77 -2.78
C THR A 114 -2.35 -5.51 -1.65
N VAL A 115 -2.41 -4.29 -1.11
CA VAL A 115 -1.47 -3.81 -0.08
C VAL A 115 -1.49 -4.67 1.19
N GLU A 116 -2.55 -5.41 1.42
CA GLU A 116 -2.71 -6.38 2.49
C GLU A 116 -1.62 -7.46 2.44
N ALA A 117 -1.27 -7.95 1.24
CA ALA A 117 -0.17 -8.90 1.06
C ALA A 117 1.19 -8.26 1.36
N ASP A 118 1.39 -7.00 0.95
CA ASP A 118 2.60 -6.24 1.27
C ASP A 118 2.77 -6.05 2.78
N ALA A 119 1.69 -5.71 3.49
CA ALA A 119 1.73 -5.46 4.91
C ALA A 119 2.28 -6.64 5.72
N PHE A 120 1.94 -7.90 5.39
CA PHE A 120 2.38 -9.05 6.18
C PHE A 120 3.62 -9.77 5.64
N CYS A 121 4.03 -9.53 4.39
CA CYS A 121 5.23 -10.19 3.82
C CYS A 121 6.00 -9.33 2.81
N GLY A 122 5.70 -8.05 2.69
CA GLY A 122 6.35 -7.11 1.76
C GLY A 122 7.87 -7.11 1.80
N PRO A 123 8.51 -7.09 2.98
CA PRO A 123 9.97 -7.16 3.07
C PRO A 123 10.60 -8.39 2.41
N LEU A 124 9.97 -9.56 2.56
CA LEU A 124 10.45 -10.78 1.90
C LEU A 124 10.09 -10.82 0.42
N LEU A 125 8.91 -10.29 0.02
CA LEU A 125 8.55 -10.15 -1.40
C LEU A 125 9.54 -9.26 -2.13
N ALA A 126 9.94 -8.13 -1.54
CA ALA A 126 10.95 -7.24 -2.11
C ALA A 126 12.31 -7.95 -2.30
N GLN A 127 12.73 -8.75 -1.30
CA GLN A 127 13.94 -9.55 -1.41
C GLN A 127 13.85 -10.56 -2.55
N LYS A 128 12.76 -11.34 -2.62
CA LYS A 128 12.56 -12.36 -3.66
C LYS A 128 12.45 -11.75 -5.07
N ALA A 129 11.90 -10.55 -5.20
CA ALA A 129 11.88 -9.81 -6.46
C ALA A 129 13.30 -9.44 -6.92
N ALA A 130 14.13 -8.93 -6.00
CA ALA A 130 15.53 -8.60 -6.29
C ALA A 130 16.33 -9.84 -6.69
N GLU A 131 16.16 -10.96 -5.99
CA GLU A 131 16.76 -12.26 -6.33
C GLU A 131 16.36 -12.76 -7.72
N ALA A 132 15.09 -12.51 -8.12
CA ALA A 132 14.59 -12.84 -9.46
C ALA A 132 15.02 -11.81 -10.53
N GLY A 133 15.66 -10.69 -10.16
CA GLY A 133 16.04 -9.62 -11.06
C GLY A 133 14.85 -8.84 -11.63
N VAL A 134 13.75 -8.73 -10.86
CA VAL A 134 12.52 -8.01 -11.24
C VAL A 134 12.17 -6.93 -10.22
N VAL A 135 11.30 -6.01 -10.61
CA VAL A 135 10.79 -4.96 -9.72
C VAL A 135 9.48 -5.43 -9.09
N TYR A 136 9.38 -5.28 -7.78
CA TYR A 136 8.14 -5.32 -7.02
C TYR A 136 7.79 -3.91 -6.56
N SER A 137 6.59 -3.44 -6.85
CA SER A 137 6.18 -2.07 -6.59
C SER A 137 4.79 -2.01 -5.97
N LEU A 138 4.62 -1.16 -4.95
CA LEU A 138 3.30 -0.67 -4.54
C LEU A 138 2.67 0.13 -5.68
N ALA A 139 1.34 0.07 -5.81
CA ALA A 139 0.62 0.77 -6.86
C ALA A 139 0.43 2.26 -6.54
N TYR A 140 0.83 3.14 -7.45
CA TYR A 140 0.56 4.57 -7.35
C TYR A 140 -0.95 4.85 -7.46
N GLY A 141 -1.44 5.85 -6.71
CA GLY A 141 -2.86 6.08 -6.53
C GLY A 141 -3.45 5.33 -5.31
N VAL A 142 -2.71 4.37 -4.73
CA VAL A 142 -2.93 3.88 -3.36
C VAL A 142 -2.05 4.70 -2.42
N GLN A 143 -2.57 5.06 -1.25
CA GLN A 143 -1.91 6.03 -0.36
C GLN A 143 -0.46 5.68 0.02
N PRO A 144 -0.07 4.42 0.28
CA PRO A 144 1.32 4.10 0.58
C PRO A 144 2.33 4.57 -0.47
N ALA A 145 2.07 4.34 -1.75
CA ALA A 145 2.98 4.78 -2.82
C ALA A 145 3.08 6.32 -2.92
N LEU A 146 1.97 7.03 -2.67
CA LEU A 146 1.96 8.49 -2.63
C LEU A 146 2.73 9.05 -1.44
N ILE A 147 2.68 8.37 -0.29
CA ILE A 147 3.48 8.76 0.89
C ILE A 147 4.96 8.49 0.62
N CYS A 148 5.31 7.36 0.00
CA CYS A 148 6.68 7.08 -0.41
C CYS A 148 7.24 8.18 -1.32
N ASP A 149 6.46 8.65 -2.32
CA ASP A 149 6.82 9.73 -3.23
C ASP A 149 7.10 11.05 -2.48
N LEU A 150 6.25 11.41 -1.50
CA LEU A 150 6.45 12.61 -0.68
C LEU A 150 7.66 12.50 0.27
N VAL A 151 7.88 11.33 0.85
CA VAL A 151 9.03 11.06 1.73
C VAL A 151 10.33 11.10 0.93
N ASP A 152 10.35 10.49 -0.25
CA ASP A 152 11.50 10.51 -1.16
C ASP A 152 11.81 11.94 -1.61
N TRP A 153 10.79 12.70 -2.00
CA TRP A 153 10.94 14.11 -2.36
C TRP A 153 11.59 14.91 -1.22
N ALA A 154 11.10 14.78 0.02
CA ALA A 154 11.63 15.52 1.14
C ALA A 154 13.11 15.19 1.41
N ARG A 155 13.44 13.89 1.43
CA ARG A 155 14.81 13.41 1.65
C ARG A 155 15.75 13.77 0.52
N ALA A 156 15.30 13.65 -0.74
CA ALA A 156 16.09 14.03 -1.91
C ALA A 156 16.36 15.56 -1.95
N ALA A 157 15.46 16.37 -1.37
CA ALA A 157 15.65 17.79 -1.17
C ALA A 157 16.52 18.13 0.06
N GLY A 158 16.97 17.15 0.83
CA GLY A 158 17.84 17.32 2.00
C GLY A 158 17.08 17.63 3.30
N PHE A 159 15.76 17.45 3.35
CA PHE A 159 14.98 17.70 4.56
C PHE A 159 14.86 16.44 5.43
N PRO A 160 15.16 16.50 6.73
CA PRO A 160 14.79 15.46 7.67
C PRO A 160 13.28 15.29 7.73
N VAL A 161 12.81 14.05 7.53
CA VAL A 161 11.39 13.71 7.64
C VAL A 161 11.04 13.46 9.10
N VAL A 162 10.06 14.21 9.60
CA VAL A 162 9.58 14.16 10.98
C VAL A 162 8.38 13.23 11.12
N ALA A 163 7.46 13.31 10.16
CA ALA A 163 6.32 12.42 10.08
C ALA A 163 5.86 12.26 8.63
N ALA A 164 5.20 11.16 8.34
CA ALA A 164 4.40 11.01 7.13
C ALA A 164 3.16 10.18 7.42
N GLY A 165 2.15 10.32 6.56
CA GLY A 165 0.92 9.59 6.77
C GLY A 165 -0.22 10.03 5.88
N ARG A 166 -1.42 9.77 6.35
CA ARG A 166 -2.66 9.97 5.60
C ARG A 166 -3.76 10.59 6.45
N GLY A 167 -4.77 11.09 5.78
CA GLY A 167 -6.03 11.41 6.44
C GLY A 167 -7.01 10.24 6.45
N HIS A 168 -7.96 10.30 7.39
CA HIS A 168 -8.99 9.29 7.53
C HIS A 168 -10.26 9.85 8.20
N LYS A 169 -11.40 9.18 7.99
CA LYS A 169 -12.61 9.45 8.76
C LYS A 169 -12.62 8.52 9.97
N TRP A 170 -12.29 9.06 11.14
CA TRP A 170 -12.09 8.23 12.32
C TRP A 170 -12.73 8.82 13.59
N LEU A 171 -13.33 7.94 14.37
CA LEU A 171 -13.70 8.13 15.77
C LEU A 171 -13.48 6.81 16.53
N PRO A 172 -13.17 6.82 17.83
CA PRO A 172 -12.82 5.60 18.58
C PRO A 172 -13.88 4.48 18.51
N HIS A 173 -15.17 4.83 18.51
CA HIS A 173 -16.24 3.84 18.43
C HIS A 173 -16.38 3.19 17.05
N PHE A 174 -15.75 3.72 15.99
CA PHE A 174 -15.72 3.10 14.66
C PHE A 174 -14.92 1.80 14.65
N ALA A 175 -13.99 1.61 15.59
CA ALA A 175 -13.24 0.36 15.71
C ALA A 175 -14.13 -0.88 15.87
N GLN A 176 -15.36 -0.70 16.39
CA GLN A 176 -16.33 -1.76 16.58
C GLN A 176 -17.37 -1.86 15.44
N SER A 177 -17.22 -1.07 14.38
CA SER A 177 -18.15 -1.11 13.24
C SER A 177 -18.14 -2.47 12.54
N THR A 178 -19.27 -2.82 11.94
CA THR A 178 -19.49 -4.09 11.26
C THR A 178 -19.99 -3.86 9.84
N PRO A 179 -20.00 -4.88 8.96
CA PRO A 179 -20.59 -4.78 7.64
C PRO A 179 -22.06 -4.31 7.61
N GLU A 180 -22.84 -4.51 8.70
CA GLU A 180 -24.21 -3.98 8.81
C GLU A 180 -24.24 -2.52 9.24
N THR A 181 -23.38 -2.12 10.19
CA THR A 181 -23.42 -0.77 10.77
C THR A 181 -22.70 0.27 9.93
N VAL A 182 -21.81 -0.15 9.02
CA VAL A 182 -20.92 0.71 8.24
C VAL A 182 -21.67 1.78 7.44
N TRP A 183 -22.81 1.44 6.87
CA TRP A 183 -23.55 2.36 6.00
C TRP A 183 -24.10 3.57 6.74
N GLY A 184 -24.56 3.39 7.96
CA GLY A 184 -25.01 4.49 8.82
C GLY A 184 -23.91 5.52 9.07
N TYR A 185 -22.68 5.08 9.27
CA TYR A 185 -21.53 5.97 9.45
C TYR A 185 -21.11 6.71 8.17
N TYR A 186 -21.46 6.18 6.99
CA TYR A 186 -21.28 6.86 5.71
C TYR A 186 -22.46 7.70 5.27
N GLY A 187 -23.58 7.70 6.03
CA GLY A 187 -24.81 8.38 5.65
C GLY A 187 -25.51 7.75 4.44
N LEU A 188 -25.31 6.45 4.23
CA LEU A 188 -25.92 5.66 3.16
C LEU A 188 -26.97 4.70 3.72
N THR A 189 -28.02 4.45 2.93
CA THR A 189 -28.88 3.32 3.20
C THR A 189 -28.27 2.02 2.64
N PRO A 190 -28.60 0.83 3.21
CA PRO A 190 -28.18 -0.45 2.65
C PRO A 190 -28.56 -0.62 1.17
N GLU A 191 -29.70 -0.07 0.76
CA GLU A 191 -30.15 -0.12 -0.62
C GLU A 191 -29.30 0.74 -1.54
N GLN A 192 -28.95 1.97 -1.15
CA GLN A 192 -28.04 2.83 -1.89
C GLN A 192 -26.67 2.16 -2.07
N ALA A 193 -26.16 1.52 -1.03
CA ALA A 193 -24.91 0.80 -1.08
C ALA A 193 -24.97 -0.39 -2.07
N ARG A 194 -26.06 -1.17 -2.02
CA ARG A 194 -26.29 -2.30 -2.94
C ARG A 194 -26.40 -1.84 -4.40
N LEU A 195 -27.16 -0.79 -4.68
CA LEU A 195 -27.29 -0.22 -6.02
C LEU A 195 -25.95 0.34 -6.53
N GLY A 196 -25.12 0.90 -5.65
CA GLY A 196 -23.77 1.36 -5.95
C GLY A 196 -22.75 0.23 -6.13
N GLY A 197 -23.12 -1.04 -5.89
CA GLY A 197 -22.22 -2.19 -5.95
C GLY A 197 -21.10 -2.10 -4.91
N LEU A 198 -21.37 -1.50 -3.73
CA LEU A 198 -20.39 -1.28 -2.68
C LEU A 198 -20.23 -2.55 -1.84
N ASN A 199 -18.98 -2.92 -1.56
CA ASN A 199 -18.68 -4.08 -0.72
C ASN A 199 -18.65 -3.66 0.76
N PRO A 200 -19.55 -4.18 1.63
CA PRO A 200 -19.66 -3.76 3.02
C PRO A 200 -18.38 -4.07 3.84
N LYS A 201 -17.72 -5.21 3.64
CA LYS A 201 -16.47 -5.53 4.32
C LYS A 201 -15.35 -4.55 3.94
N MET A 202 -15.20 -4.25 2.65
CA MET A 202 -14.20 -3.30 2.19
C MET A 202 -14.45 -1.90 2.77
N PHE A 203 -15.70 -1.42 2.80
CA PHE A 203 -16.03 -0.13 3.40
C PHE A 203 -15.84 -0.14 4.92
N ASN A 204 -16.13 -1.27 5.56
CA ASN A 204 -15.92 -1.42 6.99
C ASN A 204 -14.45 -1.45 7.37
N SER A 205 -13.57 -2.03 6.55
CA SER A 205 -12.12 -2.03 6.80
C SER A 205 -11.50 -0.62 6.77
N PHE A 206 -12.08 0.29 6.00
CA PHE A 206 -11.73 1.70 6.11
C PHE A 206 -12.16 2.27 7.46
N LEU A 207 -13.35 1.93 7.94
CA LEU A 207 -13.94 2.55 9.11
C LEU A 207 -13.39 1.99 10.43
N ASP A 208 -13.15 0.68 10.52
CA ASP A 208 -12.70 0.01 11.75
C ASP A 208 -11.20 0.14 12.06
N GLY A 209 -10.46 0.88 11.23
CA GLY A 209 -9.02 1.10 11.40
C GLY A 209 -8.12 0.04 10.75
N SER A 210 -8.68 -1.03 10.19
CA SER A 210 -7.90 -2.10 9.54
C SER A 210 -7.09 -1.56 8.36
N LYS A 211 -7.73 -0.84 7.44
CA LYS A 211 -7.05 -0.28 6.26
C LYS A 211 -5.97 0.74 6.61
N PRO A 212 -6.19 1.72 7.51
CA PRO A 212 -5.13 2.58 8.01
C PRO A 212 -3.92 1.81 8.59
N ALA A 213 -4.15 0.78 9.40
CA ALA A 213 -3.08 -0.05 9.94
C ALA A 213 -2.27 -0.75 8.84
N ILE A 214 -2.94 -1.38 7.87
CA ILE A 214 -2.33 -2.05 6.72
C ILE A 214 -1.48 -1.07 5.90
N GLU A 215 -2.05 0.06 5.51
CA GLU A 215 -1.39 1.02 4.64
C GLU A 215 -0.21 1.71 5.33
N THR A 216 -0.32 2.06 6.61
CA THR A 216 0.80 2.62 7.37
C THR A 216 1.90 1.58 7.64
N THR A 217 1.57 0.29 7.76
CA THR A 217 2.56 -0.79 7.80
C THR A 217 3.40 -0.80 6.52
N ALA A 218 2.77 -0.77 5.35
CA ALA A 218 3.47 -0.71 4.07
C ALA A 218 4.38 0.54 3.97
N VAL A 219 3.89 1.71 4.46
CA VAL A 219 4.69 2.95 4.52
C VAL A 219 5.91 2.77 5.43
N CYS A 220 5.76 2.24 6.64
CA CYS A 220 6.89 2.00 7.55
C CYS A 220 7.94 1.12 6.90
N ASN A 221 7.51 0.00 6.34
CA ASN A 221 8.39 -0.98 5.72
C ASN A 221 9.09 -0.43 4.47
N ALA A 222 8.45 0.47 3.72
CA ALA A 222 9.03 1.08 2.51
C ALA A 222 9.94 2.28 2.81
N THR A 223 9.58 3.12 3.78
CA THR A 223 10.25 4.42 3.99
C THR A 223 11.25 4.43 5.14
N GLY A 224 11.23 3.44 6.02
CA GLY A 224 12.05 3.44 7.23
C GLY A 224 11.47 4.28 8.37
N LEU A 225 10.30 4.89 8.21
CA LEU A 225 9.55 5.47 9.31
C LEU A 225 9.02 4.36 10.22
N THR A 226 8.72 4.69 11.47
CA THR A 226 8.31 3.70 12.47
C THR A 226 6.97 4.06 13.10
N PRO A 227 6.18 3.09 13.59
CA PRO A 227 4.98 3.39 14.36
C PRO A 227 5.33 3.85 15.79
N ALA A 228 4.43 4.61 16.42
CA ALA A 228 4.51 4.80 17.87
C ALA A 228 4.27 3.46 18.60
N PRO A 229 4.82 3.28 19.83
CA PRO A 229 4.58 2.06 20.62
C PRO A 229 3.11 1.75 20.87
N GLY A 230 2.26 2.79 20.98
CA GLY A 230 0.80 2.67 21.16
C GLY A 230 -0.01 2.55 19.88
N GLY A 231 0.63 2.50 18.71
CA GLY A 231 -0.03 2.51 17.40
C GLY A 231 -0.50 3.91 16.99
N LEU A 232 -1.52 3.95 16.13
CA LEU A 232 -2.07 5.19 15.56
C LEU A 232 -2.97 5.94 16.56
N LEU A 233 -2.84 7.26 16.62
CA LEU A 233 -3.59 8.13 17.53
C LEU A 233 -4.82 8.78 16.90
N TYR A 234 -4.80 8.97 15.58
CA TYR A 234 -5.86 9.65 14.83
C TYR A 234 -6.22 11.05 15.36
N PRO A 235 -5.25 11.97 15.61
CA PRO A 235 -5.59 13.30 16.06
C PRO A 235 -6.50 14.00 15.05
N PRO A 236 -7.52 14.75 15.51
CA PRO A 236 -8.36 15.56 14.64
C PRO A 236 -7.57 16.74 14.07
N GLY A 237 -7.72 17.02 12.77
CA GLY A 237 -7.04 18.17 12.16
C GLY A 237 -7.36 18.41 10.71
N SER A 238 -7.15 19.66 10.28
CA SER A 238 -7.17 20.11 8.90
C SER A 238 -5.77 20.06 8.27
N VAL A 239 -5.66 20.37 6.98
CA VAL A 239 -4.35 20.53 6.33
C VAL A 239 -3.52 21.66 6.94
N GLU A 240 -4.17 22.65 7.54
CA GLU A 240 -3.53 23.78 8.19
C GLU A 240 -2.86 23.41 9.54
N ASP A 241 -3.37 22.34 10.18
CA ASP A 241 -2.91 21.91 11.50
C ASP A 241 -1.73 20.93 11.42
N ILE A 242 -1.47 20.34 10.25
CA ILE A 242 -0.48 19.26 10.08
C ILE A 242 0.90 19.60 10.69
N PRO A 243 1.53 20.75 10.41
CA PRO A 243 2.85 21.03 10.96
C PRO A 243 2.87 21.12 12.49
N SER A 244 1.77 21.61 13.08
CA SER A 244 1.64 21.76 14.54
C SER A 244 1.29 20.44 15.22
N LEU A 245 0.45 19.61 14.62
CA LEU A 245 0.09 18.30 15.14
C LEU A 245 1.23 17.31 15.05
N MET A 246 1.88 17.23 13.87
CA MET A 246 2.85 16.20 13.53
C MET A 246 4.29 16.60 13.93
N ARG A 247 4.47 17.01 15.17
CA ARG A 247 5.75 17.26 15.84
C ARG A 247 5.81 16.50 17.16
N PRO A 248 7.01 16.34 17.78
CA PRO A 248 7.14 15.63 19.04
C PRO A 248 6.27 16.22 20.16
N ARG A 249 5.81 15.38 21.08
CA ARG A 249 5.00 15.79 22.25
C ARG A 249 5.73 16.80 23.12
N GLU A 250 7.03 16.64 23.25
CA GLU A 250 7.90 17.57 24.00
C GLU A 250 7.90 18.98 23.41
N GLU A 251 7.58 19.11 22.13
CA GLU A 251 7.48 20.36 21.40
C GLU A 251 6.01 20.79 21.18
N GLY A 252 5.06 20.16 21.88
CA GLY A 252 3.64 20.50 21.86
C GLY A 252 2.83 19.86 20.71
N GLY A 253 3.35 18.83 20.04
CA GLY A 253 2.64 18.01 19.06
C GLY A 253 2.09 16.71 19.65
N VAL A 254 1.84 15.72 18.80
CA VAL A 254 1.28 14.41 19.22
C VAL A 254 2.25 13.24 19.04
N LEU A 255 3.37 13.43 18.32
CA LEU A 255 4.26 12.33 17.99
C LEU A 255 5.06 11.84 19.21
N HIS A 256 5.26 10.54 19.30
CA HIS A 256 6.15 9.93 20.27
C HIS A 256 7.63 10.21 19.95
N HIS A 257 7.98 10.24 18.66
CA HIS A 257 9.35 10.47 18.18
C HIS A 257 9.33 11.06 16.76
N LYS A 258 10.46 11.62 16.31
CA LYS A 258 10.66 12.01 14.91
C LYS A 258 10.84 10.78 14.04
N GLY A 259 10.35 10.82 12.80
CA GLY A 259 10.36 9.67 11.90
C GLY A 259 9.17 8.72 12.13
N GLN A 260 8.06 9.24 12.65
CA GLN A 260 6.86 8.46 12.94
C GLN A 260 5.84 8.51 11.79
N VAL A 261 5.09 7.42 11.59
CA VAL A 261 3.87 7.45 10.79
C VAL A 261 2.65 7.79 11.65
N GLU A 262 1.69 8.53 11.08
CA GLU A 262 0.45 8.86 11.78
C GLU A 262 -0.72 9.04 10.80
N VAL A 263 -1.94 8.96 11.33
CA VAL A 263 -3.19 9.15 10.59
C VAL A 263 -3.96 10.31 11.22
N ILE A 264 -4.39 11.28 10.42
CA ILE A 264 -5.16 12.43 10.86
C ILE A 264 -6.65 12.18 10.68
N SER A 265 -7.46 12.36 11.75
CA SER A 265 -8.91 12.26 11.65
C SER A 265 -9.50 13.50 10.98
N SER A 266 -10.42 13.27 10.05
CA SER A 266 -11.24 14.33 9.42
C SER A 266 -12.43 14.79 10.27
N LEU A 267 -12.60 14.21 11.46
CA LEU A 267 -13.72 14.49 12.37
C LEU A 267 -13.20 15.06 13.69
N THR A 268 -13.94 16.02 14.26
CA THR A 268 -13.76 16.40 15.67
C THR A 268 -14.18 15.26 16.59
N ALA A 269 -13.89 15.38 17.89
CA ALA A 269 -14.32 14.37 18.88
C ALA A 269 -15.85 14.17 18.93
N GLU A 270 -16.61 15.20 18.59
CA GLU A 270 -18.08 15.22 18.52
C GLU A 270 -18.60 14.64 17.18
N GLY A 271 -17.72 14.24 16.25
CA GLY A 271 -18.08 13.67 14.96
C GLY A 271 -18.40 14.69 13.86
N VAL A 272 -18.10 15.96 14.07
CA VAL A 272 -18.29 17.02 13.08
C VAL A 272 -17.13 16.99 12.08
N GLN A 273 -17.45 17.11 10.79
CA GLN A 273 -16.41 17.16 9.75
C GLN A 273 -15.59 18.45 9.84
N ILE A 274 -14.28 18.31 9.86
CA ILE A 274 -13.34 19.42 9.94
C ILE A 274 -13.22 20.07 8.56
N PRO A 275 -13.40 21.41 8.44
CA PRO A 275 -13.15 22.12 7.19
C PRO A 275 -11.69 21.94 6.74
N TYR A 276 -11.48 21.80 5.43
CA TYR A 276 -10.16 21.56 4.85
C TYR A 276 -9.45 20.30 5.40
N ASP A 277 -10.22 19.28 5.80
CA ASP A 277 -9.66 17.99 6.21
C ASP A 277 -8.84 17.35 5.08
N ILE A 278 -8.03 16.36 5.46
CA ILE A 278 -7.18 15.57 4.55
C ILE A 278 -7.69 14.13 4.36
N ARG A 279 -8.96 13.86 4.58
CA ARG A 279 -9.54 12.49 4.60
C ARG A 279 -9.07 11.58 3.47
N PHE A 280 -8.97 12.11 2.25
CA PHE A 280 -8.58 11.36 1.06
C PHE A 280 -7.14 11.63 0.62
N GLY A 281 -6.35 12.26 1.47
CA GLY A 281 -5.01 12.71 1.13
C GLY A 281 -3.91 12.04 1.93
N VAL A 282 -2.71 12.46 1.60
CA VAL A 282 -1.45 12.04 2.21
C VAL A 282 -0.57 13.25 2.50
N PHE A 283 0.33 13.12 3.48
CA PHE A 283 1.22 14.20 3.89
C PHE A 283 2.62 13.70 4.25
N VAL A 284 3.57 14.63 4.21
CA VAL A 284 4.89 14.52 4.84
C VAL A 284 5.18 15.79 5.61
N VAL A 285 5.71 15.65 6.83
CA VAL A 285 6.22 16.75 7.65
C VAL A 285 7.74 16.66 7.71
N PHE A 286 8.39 17.77 7.48
CA PHE A 286 9.84 17.88 7.42
C PHE A 286 10.33 19.08 8.20
N GLU A 287 11.61 19.06 8.53
CA GLU A 287 12.22 20.04 9.46
C GLU A 287 13.15 21.00 8.74
N GLY A 288 13.01 22.30 9.04
CA GLY A 288 14.00 23.34 8.75
C GLY A 288 15.03 23.40 9.88
N GLU A 289 16.18 22.74 9.72
CA GLU A 289 17.16 22.60 10.79
C GLU A 289 17.91 23.91 11.11
N THR A 290 18.05 24.81 10.12
CA THR A 290 18.78 26.08 10.29
C THR A 290 17.84 27.28 10.30
N ASP A 291 18.24 28.37 10.97
CA ASP A 291 17.47 29.62 10.97
C ASP A 291 17.33 30.21 9.56
N TYR A 292 18.29 29.94 8.69
CA TYR A 292 18.22 30.36 7.30
C TYR A 292 17.06 29.63 6.58
N ILE A 293 16.95 28.31 6.71
CA ILE A 293 15.86 27.53 6.09
C ILE A 293 14.49 27.95 6.65
N ARG A 294 14.38 28.15 7.99
CA ARG A 294 13.14 28.61 8.65
C ARG A 294 12.70 29.98 8.14
N ARG A 295 13.67 30.90 7.94
CA ARG A 295 13.40 32.20 7.32
C ARG A 295 12.91 32.01 5.87
N CYS A 296 13.52 31.14 5.07
CA CYS A 296 13.04 30.86 3.75
C CYS A 296 11.60 30.33 3.74
N PHE A 297 11.23 29.44 4.67
CA PHE A 297 9.83 28.97 4.80
C PHE A 297 8.88 30.16 4.99
N SER A 298 9.23 31.11 5.88
CA SER A 298 8.42 32.31 6.12
C SER A 298 8.36 33.22 4.90
N GLU A 299 9.48 33.45 4.23
CA GLU A 299 9.58 34.33 3.06
C GLU A 299 8.74 33.80 1.87
N TYR A 300 8.65 32.48 1.73
CA TYR A 300 7.84 31.84 0.68
C TYR A 300 6.42 31.50 1.12
N GLY A 301 6.00 31.88 2.32
CA GLY A 301 4.65 31.63 2.83
C GLY A 301 4.34 30.14 3.03
N VAL A 302 5.35 29.30 3.29
CA VAL A 302 5.15 27.89 3.61
C VAL A 302 4.45 27.80 4.96
N LYS A 303 3.39 27.01 5.03
CA LYS A 303 2.70 26.74 6.29
C LYS A 303 3.60 25.96 7.24
N THR A 304 3.85 26.53 8.41
CA THR A 304 4.70 25.92 9.45
C THR A 304 3.95 25.85 10.79
N ASP A 305 4.55 25.15 11.73
CA ASP A 305 4.20 25.25 13.15
C ASP A 305 4.55 26.64 13.71
N PRO A 306 4.12 27.01 14.93
CA PRO A 306 4.41 28.34 15.52
C PRO A 306 5.89 28.67 15.66
N SER A 307 6.79 27.68 15.72
CA SER A 307 8.24 27.91 15.80
C SER A 307 8.88 28.18 14.44
N GLY A 308 8.15 27.98 13.33
CA GLY A 308 8.68 28.07 11.96
C GLY A 308 9.58 26.90 11.56
N ARG A 309 9.73 25.90 12.44
CA ARG A 309 10.67 24.77 12.26
C ARG A 309 10.12 23.63 11.44
N TYR A 310 8.85 23.29 11.64
CA TYR A 310 8.20 22.18 10.98
C TYR A 310 7.29 22.67 9.86
N ALA A 311 7.48 22.14 8.67
CA ALA A 311 6.67 22.42 7.49
C ALA A 311 6.07 21.15 6.93
N CYS A 312 5.05 21.24 6.09
CA CYS A 312 4.46 20.09 5.45
C CYS A 312 4.22 20.27 3.96
N MET A 313 4.28 19.14 3.24
CA MET A 313 3.69 19.01 1.92
C MET A 313 2.62 17.94 1.96
N TYR A 314 1.57 18.11 1.16
CA TYR A 314 0.46 17.16 1.11
C TYR A 314 -0.18 17.09 -0.27
N LYS A 315 -0.78 15.93 -0.56
CA LYS A 315 -1.75 15.76 -1.64
C LYS A 315 -3.11 15.55 -1.00
N ARG A 316 -4.06 16.47 -1.21
CA ARG A 316 -5.37 16.41 -0.55
C ARG A 316 -6.24 15.26 -1.02
N TRP A 317 -6.01 14.77 -2.23
CA TRP A 317 -6.73 13.65 -2.82
C TRP A 317 -5.78 12.64 -3.45
N HIS A 318 -6.23 11.40 -3.53
CA HIS A 318 -5.63 10.36 -4.33
C HIS A 318 -6.70 9.78 -5.27
N LEU A 319 -6.29 9.38 -6.46
CA LEU A 319 -7.21 8.90 -7.50
C LEU A 319 -7.01 7.39 -7.68
N ILE A 320 -7.64 6.61 -6.78
CA ILE A 320 -7.51 5.15 -6.73
C ILE A 320 -7.72 4.54 -8.12
N GLY A 321 -6.77 3.71 -8.56
CA GLY A 321 -6.79 3.06 -9.87
C GLY A 321 -6.49 4.00 -11.05
N LEU A 322 -6.96 5.25 -11.04
CA LEU A 322 -6.75 6.19 -12.15
C LEU A 322 -5.29 6.59 -12.34
N GLU A 323 -4.48 6.56 -11.28
CA GLU A 323 -3.06 6.91 -11.28
C GLU A 323 -2.12 5.71 -11.44
N ALA A 324 -2.61 4.48 -11.47
CA ALA A 324 -1.79 3.26 -11.49
C ALA A 324 -0.82 3.17 -12.68
N GLY A 325 -1.12 3.84 -13.78
CA GLY A 325 -0.23 3.97 -14.92
C GLY A 325 1.13 4.60 -14.61
N ILE A 326 1.23 5.38 -13.52
CA ILE A 326 2.50 5.95 -13.05
C ILE A 326 3.44 4.85 -12.58
N SER A 327 2.95 3.86 -11.80
CA SER A 327 3.78 2.70 -11.41
C SER A 327 4.19 1.87 -12.61
N VAL A 328 3.27 1.61 -13.54
CA VAL A 328 3.60 0.87 -14.77
C VAL A 328 4.69 1.59 -15.56
N ALA A 329 4.60 2.92 -15.67
CA ALA A 329 5.62 3.73 -16.35
C ALA A 329 6.95 3.76 -15.58
N ALA A 330 6.96 3.92 -14.27
CA ALA A 330 8.17 3.91 -13.45
C ALA A 330 8.91 2.57 -13.59
N VAL A 331 8.19 1.48 -13.38
CA VAL A 331 8.73 0.11 -13.48
C VAL A 331 9.21 -0.19 -14.90
N GLY A 332 8.37 0.06 -15.91
CA GLY A 332 8.69 -0.35 -17.30
C GLY A 332 9.69 0.53 -18.03
N LEU A 333 9.89 1.79 -17.59
CA LEU A 333 10.80 2.74 -18.23
C LEU A 333 12.12 2.93 -17.47
N ARG A 334 12.09 2.77 -16.14
CA ARG A 334 13.23 3.08 -15.27
C ARG A 334 13.72 1.88 -14.48
N GLY A 335 12.91 0.82 -14.37
CA GLY A 335 13.20 -0.28 -13.46
C GLY A 335 13.07 0.12 -11.98
N GLU A 336 12.27 1.15 -11.67
CA GLU A 336 12.14 1.73 -10.34
C GLU A 336 10.73 1.49 -9.78
N PRO A 337 10.58 1.05 -8.51
CA PRO A 337 9.27 0.97 -7.86
C PRO A 337 8.77 2.37 -7.47
N THR A 338 7.45 2.54 -7.35
CA THR A 338 6.81 3.73 -6.75
C THR A 338 6.60 3.60 -5.24
N GLY A 339 7.14 2.57 -4.66
CA GLY A 339 7.18 2.21 -3.24
C GLY A 339 7.50 0.73 -3.15
N CYS A 340 8.43 0.36 -2.29
CA CYS A 340 8.85 -1.02 -2.07
C CYS A 340 9.43 -1.15 -0.67
N ALA A 341 9.14 -2.24 0.02
CA ALA A 341 9.67 -2.46 1.34
C ALA A 341 11.20 -2.53 1.33
N THR A 342 11.83 -1.77 2.22
CA THR A 342 13.29 -1.72 2.46
C THR A 342 13.71 -2.41 3.74
N GLY A 343 12.75 -2.85 4.55
CA GLY A 343 12.98 -3.55 5.80
C GLY A 343 11.67 -3.84 6.51
N TRP A 344 11.74 -4.56 7.63
CA TRP A 344 10.59 -4.89 8.46
C TRP A 344 10.57 -4.02 9.72
N ARG A 345 9.71 -3.01 9.77
CA ARG A 345 9.63 -2.01 10.86
C ARG A 345 8.29 -2.00 11.56
N ALA A 346 7.25 -2.44 10.87
CA ALA A 346 5.90 -2.45 11.40
C ALA A 346 5.12 -3.68 10.93
N ASP A 347 4.03 -3.96 11.62
CA ASP A 347 3.08 -5.00 11.26
C ASP A 347 1.64 -4.53 11.51
N ALA A 348 0.71 -5.00 10.70
CA ALA A 348 -0.73 -4.87 10.93
C ALA A 348 -1.24 -6.18 11.52
N VAL A 349 -1.52 -6.19 12.81
CA VAL A 349 -1.93 -7.39 13.56
C VAL A 349 -3.43 -7.43 13.80
N ALA A 350 -3.98 -8.64 13.91
CA ALA A 350 -5.39 -8.85 14.20
C ALA A 350 -5.70 -8.61 15.68
N VAL A 351 -6.75 -7.81 15.95
CA VAL A 351 -7.25 -7.52 17.30
C VAL A 351 -8.74 -7.88 17.35
N ALA A 352 -9.16 -8.56 18.40
CA ALA A 352 -10.55 -8.94 18.60
C ALA A 352 -11.46 -7.71 18.77
N LYS A 353 -12.48 -7.56 17.92
CA LYS A 353 -13.47 -6.45 18.00
C LYS A 353 -14.45 -6.60 19.18
N ARG A 354 -14.67 -7.82 19.61
CA ARG A 354 -15.55 -8.24 20.70
C ARG A 354 -14.98 -9.50 21.35
N ASP A 355 -15.64 -9.98 22.40
CA ASP A 355 -15.30 -11.29 22.94
C ASP A 355 -15.56 -12.37 21.90
N LEU A 356 -14.53 -13.15 21.61
CA LEU A 356 -14.55 -14.26 20.67
C LEU A 356 -14.52 -15.59 21.44
N ARG A 357 -15.27 -16.58 20.95
CA ARG A 357 -15.37 -17.89 21.59
C ARG A 357 -14.39 -18.88 20.97
N GLU A 358 -14.03 -19.90 21.75
CA GLU A 358 -13.36 -21.07 21.20
C GLU A 358 -14.16 -21.65 20.02
N LYS A 359 -13.47 -22.12 18.99
CA LYS A 359 -14.04 -22.69 17.76
C LYS A 359 -14.73 -21.66 16.84
N GLU A 360 -14.75 -20.39 17.17
CA GLU A 360 -15.24 -19.35 16.28
C GLU A 360 -14.30 -19.20 15.09
N ILE A 361 -14.85 -18.92 13.90
CA ILE A 361 -14.07 -18.74 12.68
C ILE A 361 -13.83 -17.25 12.47
N LEU A 362 -12.57 -16.87 12.28
CA LEU A 362 -12.19 -15.50 11.96
C LEU A 362 -12.64 -15.16 10.54
N ASP A 363 -13.20 -13.99 10.37
CA ASP A 363 -13.73 -13.51 9.09
C ASP A 363 -12.87 -12.42 8.42
N GLY A 364 -11.74 -12.06 9.04
CA GLY A 364 -10.74 -11.18 8.47
C GLY A 364 -11.06 -9.70 8.47
N GLU A 365 -10.32 -8.97 7.69
CA GLU A 365 -10.38 -7.52 7.53
C GLU A 365 -11.80 -7.02 7.24
N GLY A 366 -12.21 -5.97 7.96
CA GLY A 366 -13.52 -5.35 7.79
C GLY A 366 -14.70 -6.24 8.20
N GLY A 367 -14.46 -7.37 8.83
CA GLY A 367 -15.48 -8.30 9.29
C GLY A 367 -16.03 -7.98 10.68
N TYR A 368 -16.54 -9.02 11.35
CA TYR A 368 -17.18 -8.95 12.67
C TYR A 368 -16.25 -9.36 13.81
N THR A 369 -15.19 -10.12 13.50
CA THR A 369 -14.36 -10.77 14.51
C THR A 369 -13.14 -9.97 14.85
N VAL A 370 -12.44 -9.45 13.86
CA VAL A 370 -11.15 -8.76 14.04
C VAL A 370 -11.08 -7.44 13.31
N ALA A 371 -10.23 -6.54 13.83
CA ALA A 371 -9.79 -5.31 13.18
C ALA A 371 -8.25 -5.25 13.20
N GLY A 372 -7.67 -4.37 12.38
CA GLY A 372 -6.22 -4.18 12.31
C GLY A 372 -5.71 -3.20 13.35
N ARG A 373 -4.54 -3.50 13.92
CA ARG A 373 -3.75 -2.58 14.74
C ARG A 373 -2.33 -2.51 14.20
N LEU A 374 -1.81 -1.29 14.02
CA LEU A 374 -0.41 -1.05 13.70
C LEU A 374 0.44 -1.26 14.95
N VAL A 375 1.49 -2.07 14.84
CA VAL A 375 2.46 -2.29 15.92
C VAL A 375 3.89 -2.28 15.36
N PRO A 376 4.93 -1.99 16.19
CA PRO A 376 6.31 -2.20 15.82
C PRO A 376 6.57 -3.68 15.47
N ALA A 377 7.45 -3.94 14.52
CA ALA A 377 7.77 -5.29 14.06
C ALA A 377 8.36 -6.17 15.19
N GLU A 378 9.16 -5.57 16.07
CA GLU A 378 9.74 -6.24 17.25
C GLU A 378 8.63 -6.75 18.20
N VAL A 379 7.58 -5.95 18.39
CA VAL A 379 6.42 -6.32 19.23
C VAL A 379 5.66 -7.47 18.58
N SER A 380 5.38 -7.35 17.25
CA SER A 380 4.70 -8.41 16.52
C SER A 380 5.43 -9.75 16.61
N LEU A 381 6.75 -9.74 16.41
CA LEU A 381 7.59 -10.94 16.49
C LEU A 381 7.69 -11.45 17.92
N GLY A 382 7.99 -10.58 18.89
CA GLY A 382 8.22 -10.96 20.29
C GLY A 382 6.98 -11.55 20.97
N GLU A 383 5.79 -11.06 20.63
CA GLU A 383 4.51 -11.54 21.14
C GLU A 383 3.86 -12.59 20.23
N ASN A 384 4.54 -13.00 19.16
CA ASN A 384 4.06 -13.99 18.18
C ASN A 384 2.66 -13.65 17.62
N LEU A 385 2.43 -12.37 17.28
CA LEU A 385 1.12 -11.86 16.88
C LEU A 385 0.71 -12.36 15.49
N LEU A 386 -0.61 -12.50 15.31
CA LEU A 386 -1.22 -12.93 14.07
C LEU A 386 -1.38 -11.74 13.11
N PRO A 387 -0.76 -11.75 11.91
CA PRO A 387 -1.01 -10.71 10.92
C PRO A 387 -2.47 -10.67 10.48
N LEU A 388 -3.05 -9.48 10.37
CA LEU A 388 -4.44 -9.30 9.96
C LEU A 388 -4.75 -9.92 8.60
N GLY A 389 -3.84 -9.78 7.63
CA GLY A 389 -4.02 -10.35 6.28
C GLY A 389 -4.13 -11.87 6.23
N LEU A 390 -3.77 -12.56 7.32
CA LEU A 390 -3.90 -14.00 7.49
C LEU A 390 -5.03 -14.42 8.45
N ALA A 391 -5.73 -13.47 9.08
CA ALA A 391 -6.78 -13.74 10.07
C ALA A 391 -8.15 -14.03 9.41
N HIS A 392 -8.20 -14.90 8.42
CA HIS A 392 -9.42 -15.24 7.68
C HIS A 392 -9.59 -16.75 7.49
N GLY A 393 -10.79 -17.24 7.78
CA GLY A 393 -11.15 -18.65 7.61
C GLY A 393 -10.59 -19.60 8.67
N TRP A 394 -9.81 -19.11 9.63
CA TRP A 394 -9.18 -19.92 10.65
C TRP A 394 -10.02 -19.97 11.94
N LYS A 395 -9.97 -21.13 12.58
CA LYS A 395 -10.74 -21.44 13.79
C LYS A 395 -9.93 -21.09 15.01
N LEU A 396 -10.57 -20.43 15.98
CA LEU A 396 -9.98 -20.16 17.29
C LEU A 396 -9.83 -21.44 18.12
N LEU A 397 -8.70 -21.58 18.78
CA LEU A 397 -8.36 -22.68 19.70
C LEU A 397 -8.72 -22.37 21.15
N ARG A 398 -8.90 -21.08 21.48
CA ARG A 398 -9.30 -20.61 22.81
C ARG A 398 -10.11 -19.31 22.70
N PRO A 399 -10.85 -18.91 23.76
CA PRO A 399 -11.51 -17.61 23.78
C PRO A 399 -10.48 -16.46 23.77
N VAL A 400 -10.86 -15.33 23.12
CA VAL A 400 -10.06 -14.09 23.09
C VAL A 400 -10.98 -12.93 23.49
N ALA A 401 -10.58 -12.14 24.49
CA ALA A 401 -11.38 -11.01 24.95
C ALA A 401 -11.31 -9.82 23.97
N ALA A 402 -12.36 -9.00 23.97
CA ALA A 402 -12.42 -7.77 23.18
C ALA A 402 -11.20 -6.88 23.39
N GLY A 403 -10.63 -6.32 22.32
CA GLY A 403 -9.46 -5.46 22.34
C GLY A 403 -8.11 -6.16 22.47
N GLN A 404 -8.09 -7.47 22.69
CA GLN A 404 -6.84 -8.24 22.77
C GLN A 404 -6.32 -8.58 21.37
N PRO A 405 -5.00 -8.45 21.14
CA PRO A 405 -4.38 -8.94 19.92
C PRO A 405 -4.43 -10.49 19.91
N LEU A 406 -4.59 -11.03 18.71
CA LEU A 406 -4.49 -12.46 18.48
C LEU A 406 -3.05 -12.85 18.20
N SER A 407 -2.65 -14.03 18.68
CA SER A 407 -1.37 -14.66 18.37
C SER A 407 -1.56 -15.87 17.46
N TRP A 408 -0.48 -16.35 16.86
CA TRP A 408 -0.48 -17.59 16.10
C TRP A 408 -0.94 -18.81 16.93
N SER A 409 -0.71 -18.80 18.24
CA SER A 409 -1.16 -19.87 19.14
C SER A 409 -2.66 -19.88 19.41
N ASP A 410 -3.38 -18.80 19.03
CA ASP A 410 -4.83 -18.71 19.21
C ASP A 410 -5.64 -19.37 18.11
N VAL A 411 -4.98 -19.72 16.98
CA VAL A 411 -5.69 -20.16 15.76
C VAL A 411 -5.18 -21.52 15.25
N ALA A 412 -6.11 -22.31 14.71
CA ALA A 412 -5.79 -23.48 13.91
C ALA A 412 -5.54 -23.06 12.46
N PHE A 413 -4.28 -22.88 12.09
CA PHE A 413 -3.88 -22.43 10.75
C PHE A 413 -3.30 -23.57 9.91
N ASP A 414 -3.38 -23.44 8.58
CA ASP A 414 -2.70 -24.35 7.66
C ASP A 414 -1.24 -23.91 7.46
N ALA A 415 -0.32 -24.64 8.08
CA ALA A 415 1.12 -24.40 7.94
C ALA A 415 1.64 -24.64 6.51
N ASN A 416 0.88 -25.30 5.64
CA ASN A 416 1.25 -25.57 4.25
C ASN A 416 0.82 -24.48 3.28
N ALA A 417 -0.09 -23.61 3.67
CA ALA A 417 -0.51 -22.48 2.85
C ALA A 417 0.67 -21.58 2.45
N ALA A 418 0.77 -21.22 1.18
CA ALA A 418 1.91 -20.45 0.65
C ALA A 418 2.14 -19.13 1.38
N ALA A 419 1.07 -18.40 1.70
CA ALA A 419 1.15 -17.15 2.43
C ALA A 419 1.66 -17.33 3.88
N VAL A 420 1.26 -18.42 4.55
CA VAL A 420 1.77 -18.76 5.90
C VAL A 420 3.26 -19.11 5.84
N LYS A 421 3.66 -19.96 4.90
CA LYS A 421 5.07 -20.31 4.70
C LYS A 421 5.93 -19.09 4.44
N LEU A 422 5.47 -18.20 3.56
CA LEU A 422 6.19 -16.96 3.24
C LEU A 422 6.31 -16.05 4.47
N ARG A 423 5.24 -15.87 5.24
CA ARG A 423 5.28 -15.07 6.46
C ARG A 423 6.24 -15.68 7.50
N ARG A 424 6.19 -16.97 7.74
CA ARG A 424 7.10 -17.65 8.67
C ARG A 424 8.57 -17.61 8.20
N GLU A 425 8.81 -17.70 6.90
CA GLU A 425 10.12 -17.48 6.30
C GLU A 425 10.61 -16.05 6.58
N MET A 426 9.74 -15.04 6.41
CA MET A 426 10.07 -13.65 6.71
C MET A 426 10.47 -13.45 8.18
N GLU A 427 9.71 -14.00 9.12
CA GLU A 427 9.97 -13.90 10.56
C GLU A 427 11.33 -14.48 10.98
N THR A 428 11.86 -15.44 10.23
CA THR A 428 13.17 -16.06 10.49
C THR A 428 14.33 -15.44 9.69
N SER A 429 14.06 -14.86 8.54
CA SER A 429 15.09 -14.38 7.60
C SER A 429 15.25 -12.85 7.56
N VAL A 430 14.26 -12.10 8.01
CA VAL A 430 14.27 -10.64 8.02
C VAL A 430 14.24 -10.15 9.46
N ALA A 431 15.36 -9.66 9.97
CA ALA A 431 15.40 -9.09 11.31
C ALA A 431 14.55 -7.80 11.38
N PRO A 432 13.70 -7.62 12.42
CA PRO A 432 13.03 -6.35 12.66
C PRO A 432 14.03 -5.20 12.75
N GLY A 433 13.65 -4.02 12.21
CA GLY A 433 14.53 -2.83 12.20
C GLY A 433 15.68 -2.86 11.19
N SER A 434 15.92 -3.99 10.49
CA SER A 434 16.98 -4.06 9.48
C SER A 434 16.67 -3.15 8.29
N ASP A 435 17.69 -2.41 7.84
CA ASP A 435 17.62 -1.64 6.60
C ASP A 435 18.28 -2.43 5.46
N ARG A 436 17.53 -2.68 4.41
CA ARG A 436 17.96 -3.40 3.21
C ARG A 436 17.61 -2.59 1.97
N SER A 437 17.89 -1.30 1.97
CA SER A 437 17.64 -0.36 0.87
C SER A 437 18.17 -0.81 -0.50
N GLN A 438 18.96 -1.87 -0.55
CA GLN A 438 19.49 -2.47 -1.78
C GLN A 438 18.48 -3.37 -2.53
N TYR A 439 17.39 -3.79 -1.91
CA TYR A 439 16.48 -4.78 -2.52
C TYR A 439 15.51 -4.20 -3.57
N GLY A 440 15.36 -2.89 -3.67
CA GLY A 440 14.50 -2.28 -4.69
C GLY A 440 15.19 -2.00 -6.03
N GLN A 441 16.49 -2.21 -6.15
CA GLN A 441 17.23 -1.94 -7.39
C GLN A 441 17.63 -3.25 -8.09
N PRO A 442 17.22 -3.49 -9.35
CA PRO A 442 17.82 -4.55 -10.13
C PRO A 442 19.33 -4.28 -10.23
N GLN A 443 20.15 -5.25 -9.85
CA GLN A 443 21.59 -5.15 -10.11
C GLN A 443 21.76 -4.78 -11.60
N GLN A 444 22.35 -3.63 -11.86
CA GLN A 444 22.70 -3.26 -13.23
C GLN A 444 23.55 -4.40 -13.77
N ALA A 445 23.04 -5.12 -14.76
CA ALA A 445 23.80 -6.11 -15.48
C ALA A 445 25.08 -5.39 -15.98
N SER A 446 26.22 -5.79 -15.47
CA SER A 446 27.51 -5.28 -15.92
C SER A 446 27.54 -5.39 -17.44
N ALA A 447 27.62 -4.25 -18.11
CA ALA A 447 27.73 -4.20 -19.55
C ALA A 447 28.91 -5.10 -19.96
N PRO A 448 28.75 -6.01 -20.96
CA PRO A 448 29.84 -6.85 -21.38
C PRO A 448 31.00 -5.94 -21.84
N ALA A 449 32.17 -6.15 -21.25
CA ALA A 449 33.38 -5.43 -21.60
C ALA A 449 33.56 -5.43 -23.12
N ARG A 450 33.52 -4.26 -23.76
CA ARG A 450 33.86 -4.11 -25.16
C ARG A 450 35.30 -4.60 -25.33
N ARG A 451 35.51 -5.74 -25.99
CA ARG A 451 36.82 -6.17 -26.45
C ARG A 451 37.35 -5.08 -27.36
N ALA A 452 38.40 -4.40 -26.92
CA ALA A 452 39.17 -3.52 -27.77
C ALA A 452 39.80 -4.38 -28.87
N THR A 453 39.31 -4.27 -30.10
CA THR A 453 39.99 -4.77 -31.29
C THR A 453 41.19 -3.87 -31.51
N ALA A 454 42.36 -4.39 -31.20
CA ALA A 454 43.61 -3.75 -31.58
C ALA A 454 43.68 -3.67 -33.11
N ALA A 455 43.59 -2.47 -33.65
CA ALA A 455 43.94 -2.19 -35.04
C ALA A 455 45.45 -2.36 -35.21
N ARG A 456 45.86 -3.36 -35.97
CA ARG A 456 47.17 -3.42 -36.55
C ARG A 456 47.14 -2.51 -37.78
N SER A 457 47.93 -1.46 -37.75
CA SER A 457 48.26 -0.68 -38.95
C SER A 457 49.48 -1.29 -39.65
N PRO A 458 49.56 -1.18 -40.97
CA PRO A 458 50.66 -1.69 -41.74
C PRO A 458 51.93 -0.84 -41.60
#